data_1f386f59327940c4cb4d91e8b5938482
#
_entry.id   1f386f59327940c4cb4d91e8b5938482
#
_cell.length_a   1.000
_cell.length_b   1.000
_cell.length_c   1.000
_cell.angle_alpha   90.00
_cell.angle_beta   90.00
_cell.angle_gamma   90.00
#
_symmetry.space_group_name_H-M   'P 1'
#
loop_
_entity.id
_entity.type
_entity.pdbx_description
1 polymer ?
#
loop_
_entity_poly.entity_id
_entity_poly.type
_entity_poly.pdbx_seq_one_letter_code
_entity_poly.pdbx_strand_id
1 'polypeptide(L)'
;IPEGNAMGEGHHVYKINGMYYILSADYSPMGRMQCARSKSIWGPYETCVISERESYGYAAGWSVGNMGIGRPLPEDGYQFNNNRPNGVNLGCATIHQGGIVQAPDGKWWGVSMLDFNAVGRTVCLSPVTWVDGWPYFGLEKNLGRSPRTWFKPNDAVKTPQAPYDRCDDFSGKTFKPVWQWNHNPNDKMWSLNKERKGWLRLHSMPAKQLLWAKNSLTQRAIGPVSYTSVKLDASRLKMGDEAGLGAMNTPYASLGVMKTEKGLSLRCYDQNTNKEVLKPIAKNKVVWLRLWGDYDKSLLQYSYSLDGKTWENIGEQMLSPYQLKTFQGVRVALYAFNKAGVNGGVADFDDFKVEEPMADRTANLPIGKTIRLFNLADGNLMNATAHGLMHSSSNIKEMSNGVKFIIEDRGQGKIALKTADGRYVYIAGAGLSGDVRLTSDASHAEEFVWQDMLYNRCMLLSLKTQRYIGKHPTDGSPYSADFQGADAGMKNGCVFSWEVVE
;
A
#
# COMPACT_ATOMS: atom_id res chain seq x y z
N ILE A 1 17.11 -18.88 -21.95
CA ILE A 1 16.37 -19.27 -20.73
C ILE A 1 16.38 -20.79 -20.70
N PRO A 2 16.80 -21.42 -19.60
CA PRO A 2 16.80 -22.88 -19.49
C PRO A 2 15.40 -23.47 -19.68
N GLU A 3 15.36 -24.67 -20.20
CA GLU A 3 14.11 -25.44 -20.35
C GLU A 3 13.43 -25.59 -18.98
N GLY A 4 12.11 -25.39 -18.93
CA GLY A 4 11.33 -25.44 -17.70
C GLY A 4 11.19 -24.11 -16.95
N ASN A 5 11.87 -23.04 -17.36
CA ASN A 5 11.60 -21.71 -16.84
C ASN A 5 10.37 -21.13 -17.52
N ALA A 6 9.44 -20.66 -16.71
CA ALA A 6 8.33 -19.89 -17.24
C ALA A 6 8.86 -18.60 -17.91
N MET A 7 8.19 -18.16 -18.95
CA MET A 7 8.49 -16.87 -19.56
C MET A 7 8.26 -15.78 -18.55
N GLY A 8 9.34 -15.14 -18.14
CA GLY A 8 9.32 -14.03 -17.22
C GLY A 8 9.47 -12.68 -17.93
N GLU A 9 9.45 -11.64 -17.13
CA GLU A 9 9.72 -10.27 -17.57
C GLU A 9 10.58 -9.54 -16.54
N GLY A 10 10.96 -8.29 -16.81
CA GLY A 10 11.74 -7.48 -15.89
C GLY A 10 13.13 -8.06 -15.64
N HIS A 11 13.80 -8.47 -16.70
CA HIS A 11 15.12 -9.11 -16.60
C HIS A 11 16.19 -8.12 -16.15
N HIS A 12 16.97 -8.53 -15.14
CA HIS A 12 18.16 -7.83 -14.69
C HIS A 12 19.38 -8.74 -14.82
N VAL A 13 20.45 -8.27 -15.47
CA VAL A 13 21.67 -9.05 -15.72
C VAL A 13 22.81 -8.48 -14.89
N TYR A 14 23.53 -9.35 -14.21
CA TYR A 14 24.68 -9.03 -13.38
C TYR A 14 25.88 -9.91 -13.71
N LYS A 15 27.07 -9.38 -13.47
CA LYS A 15 28.31 -10.18 -13.38
C LYS A 15 28.89 -9.98 -11.99
N ILE A 16 28.83 -11.00 -11.15
CA ILE A 16 29.24 -10.94 -9.75
C ILE A 16 30.23 -12.09 -9.51
N ASN A 17 31.47 -11.75 -9.06
CA ASN A 17 32.52 -12.75 -8.79
C ASN A 17 32.75 -13.73 -9.95
N GLY A 18 32.72 -13.24 -11.18
CA GLY A 18 32.96 -14.05 -12.38
C GLY A 18 31.76 -14.85 -12.89
N MET A 19 30.66 -14.87 -12.15
CA MET A 19 29.41 -15.56 -12.51
C MET A 19 28.42 -14.55 -13.09
N TYR A 20 27.71 -14.94 -14.15
CA TYR A 20 26.57 -14.20 -14.69
C TYR A 20 25.29 -14.63 -14.02
N TYR A 21 24.45 -13.66 -13.67
CA TYR A 21 23.13 -13.82 -13.05
C TYR A 21 22.10 -13.11 -13.89
N ILE A 22 20.96 -13.76 -14.11
CA ILE A 22 19.78 -13.15 -14.74
C ILE A 22 18.60 -13.31 -13.77
N LEU A 23 18.14 -12.21 -13.21
CA LEU A 23 16.94 -12.18 -12.38
C LEU A 23 15.73 -11.91 -13.25
N SER A 24 14.63 -12.60 -13.00
CA SER A 24 13.39 -12.47 -13.78
C SER A 24 12.17 -12.69 -12.89
N ALA A 25 11.06 -12.03 -13.21
CA ALA A 25 9.77 -12.44 -12.67
C ALA A 25 9.34 -13.77 -13.29
N ASP A 26 8.68 -14.60 -12.51
CA ASP A 26 8.11 -15.87 -12.94
C ASP A 26 6.59 -15.77 -13.04
N TYR A 27 6.02 -16.27 -14.13
CA TYR A 27 4.57 -16.28 -14.36
C TYR A 27 3.90 -17.61 -14.02
N SER A 28 4.66 -18.66 -13.70
CA SER A 28 4.08 -19.97 -13.41
C SER A 28 4.73 -20.62 -12.17
N PRO A 29 4.22 -20.37 -10.99
CA PRO A 29 3.12 -19.48 -10.63
C PRO A 29 3.53 -18.01 -10.59
N MET A 30 2.62 -17.11 -10.96
CA MET A 30 2.87 -15.68 -10.91
C MET A 30 3.21 -15.21 -9.50
N GLY A 31 4.11 -14.24 -9.40
CA GLY A 31 4.52 -13.59 -8.16
C GLY A 31 5.72 -14.25 -7.49
N ARG A 32 6.53 -14.98 -8.24
CA ARG A 32 7.87 -15.41 -7.83
C ARG A 32 8.94 -14.67 -8.60
N MET A 33 10.15 -14.67 -8.06
CA MET A 33 11.34 -14.30 -8.81
C MET A 33 12.25 -15.50 -8.96
N GLN A 34 12.76 -15.66 -10.16
CA GLN A 34 13.78 -16.66 -10.49
C GLN A 34 15.12 -15.99 -10.74
N CYS A 35 16.17 -16.70 -10.48
CA CYS A 35 17.52 -16.36 -10.86
C CYS A 35 18.12 -17.48 -11.70
N ALA A 36 18.65 -17.13 -12.85
CA ALA A 36 19.48 -18.01 -13.65
C ALA A 36 20.95 -17.61 -13.49
N ARG A 37 21.89 -18.56 -13.34
CA ARG A 37 23.32 -18.27 -13.25
C ARG A 37 24.16 -19.15 -14.19
N SER A 38 25.28 -18.59 -14.67
CA SER A 38 26.24 -19.29 -15.52
C SER A 38 27.63 -18.68 -15.44
N LYS A 39 28.67 -19.48 -15.68
CA LYS A 39 30.05 -18.97 -15.87
C LYS A 39 30.23 -18.26 -17.21
N SER A 40 29.37 -18.55 -18.18
CA SER A 40 29.39 -17.93 -19.51
C SER A 40 28.09 -17.18 -19.76
N ILE A 41 28.17 -15.99 -20.38
CA ILE A 41 26.98 -15.24 -20.77
C ILE A 41 26.06 -16.02 -21.74
N TRP A 42 26.63 -16.97 -22.46
CA TRP A 42 25.90 -17.83 -23.40
C TRP A 42 25.33 -19.09 -22.77
N GLY A 43 25.59 -19.29 -21.47
CA GLY A 43 25.16 -20.49 -20.76
C GLY A 43 26.15 -21.68 -20.84
N PRO A 44 25.74 -22.88 -20.47
CA PRO A 44 24.42 -23.19 -19.96
C PRO A 44 24.10 -22.52 -18.63
N TYR A 45 22.83 -22.26 -18.39
CA TYR A 45 22.35 -21.67 -17.15
C TYR A 45 21.66 -22.70 -16.27
N GLU A 46 21.92 -22.66 -14.98
CA GLU A 46 21.13 -23.30 -13.94
C GLU A 46 20.20 -22.27 -13.29
N THR A 47 19.08 -22.71 -12.72
CA THR A 47 18.04 -21.82 -12.22
C THR A 47 17.62 -22.13 -10.80
N CYS A 48 17.21 -21.10 -10.07
CA CYS A 48 16.71 -21.19 -8.71
C CYS A 48 15.60 -20.17 -8.48
N VAL A 49 14.58 -20.54 -7.72
CA VAL A 49 13.58 -19.59 -7.21
C VAL A 49 14.19 -18.83 -6.03
N ILE A 50 14.28 -17.52 -6.13
CA ILE A 50 14.93 -16.66 -5.11
C ILE A 50 13.94 -15.82 -4.30
N SER A 51 12.68 -15.79 -4.69
CA SER A 51 11.59 -15.15 -3.96
C SER A 51 10.31 -15.95 -4.14
N GLU A 52 9.74 -16.39 -3.04
CA GLU A 52 8.51 -17.18 -3.00
C GLU A 52 7.27 -16.30 -3.02
N ARG A 53 6.12 -16.90 -3.33
CA ARG A 53 4.81 -16.24 -3.36
C ARG A 53 4.36 -15.68 -2.00
N GLU A 54 4.95 -16.15 -0.93
CA GLU A 54 4.64 -15.75 0.45
C GLU A 54 5.54 -14.65 0.98
N SER A 55 6.16 -13.85 0.10
CA SER A 55 7.20 -12.89 0.47
C SER A 55 6.81 -11.91 1.56
N TYR A 56 5.55 -11.55 1.72
CA TYR A 56 5.09 -10.71 2.83
C TYR A 56 4.14 -11.43 3.78
N GLY A 57 4.18 -12.76 3.79
CA GLY A 57 3.06 -13.49 4.32
C GLY A 57 1.85 -13.25 3.39
N TYR A 58 0.88 -14.10 3.46
CA TYR A 58 -0.21 -14.10 2.50
C TYR A 58 -0.98 -12.79 2.40
N ALA A 59 -0.84 -11.89 3.31
CA ALA A 59 -1.67 -10.75 3.26
C ALA A 59 -1.11 -9.60 3.98
N ALA A 60 -0.18 -9.12 3.49
CA ALA A 60 0.10 -7.76 3.85
C ALA A 60 -1.03 -6.79 3.43
N GLY A 61 -2.23 -7.28 3.25
CA GLY A 61 -3.39 -6.48 2.83
C GLY A 61 -3.38 -6.11 1.35
N TRP A 62 -2.76 -6.90 0.48
CA TRP A 62 -2.36 -6.45 -0.84
C TRP A 62 -2.67 -7.49 -1.89
N SER A 63 -3.26 -7.06 -2.96
CA SER A 63 -3.63 -7.93 -4.06
C SER A 63 -3.82 -7.13 -5.33
N VAL A 64 -3.56 -7.75 -6.43
CA VAL A 64 -4.00 -7.27 -7.73
C VAL A 64 -5.45 -7.63 -8.02
N GLY A 65 -6.20 -8.05 -7.03
CA GLY A 65 -7.58 -8.43 -7.24
C GLY A 65 -7.70 -9.58 -8.24
N ASN A 66 -8.37 -9.37 -9.32
CA ASN A 66 -8.56 -10.36 -10.39
C ASN A 66 -7.58 -10.20 -11.55
N MET A 67 -6.42 -9.60 -11.34
CA MET A 67 -5.38 -9.36 -12.35
C MET A 67 -5.80 -8.46 -13.51
N GLY A 68 -6.91 -7.76 -13.39
CA GLY A 68 -7.40 -6.88 -14.45
C GLY A 68 -7.77 -7.58 -15.77
N ILE A 69 -7.90 -8.88 -15.79
CA ILE A 69 -8.21 -9.67 -16.98
C ILE A 69 -9.72 -9.86 -17.11
N GLY A 70 -10.45 -8.78 -17.01
CA GLY A 70 -11.88 -8.77 -17.29
C GLY A 70 -12.77 -9.63 -16.40
N ARG A 71 -12.23 -10.16 -15.29
CA ARG A 71 -13.01 -10.91 -14.31
C ARG A 71 -13.68 -9.93 -13.36
N PRO A 72 -14.95 -10.11 -13.03
CA PRO A 72 -15.60 -9.29 -12.02
C PRO A 72 -14.91 -9.47 -10.66
N LEU A 73 -14.98 -8.43 -9.84
CA LEU A 73 -14.63 -8.58 -8.43
C LEU A 73 -15.54 -9.63 -7.79
N PRO A 74 -15.03 -10.40 -6.82
CA PRO A 74 -15.87 -11.32 -6.06
C PRO A 74 -17.07 -10.59 -5.45
N GLU A 75 -18.21 -11.29 -5.34
CA GLU A 75 -19.46 -10.74 -4.79
C GLU A 75 -19.30 -10.27 -3.33
N ASP A 76 -18.39 -10.87 -2.60
CA ASP A 76 -18.03 -10.49 -1.22
C ASP A 76 -17.19 -9.20 -1.14
N GLY A 77 -17.10 -8.48 -2.24
CA GLY A 77 -16.42 -7.21 -2.36
C GLY A 77 -14.95 -7.34 -2.74
N TYR A 78 -14.17 -6.34 -2.40
CA TYR A 78 -12.75 -6.32 -2.71
C TYR A 78 -11.99 -7.35 -1.89
N GLN A 79 -11.40 -8.33 -2.57
CA GLN A 79 -10.72 -9.45 -1.97
C GLN A 79 -9.24 -9.45 -2.28
N PHE A 80 -8.45 -9.80 -1.28
CA PHE A 80 -7.05 -10.14 -1.44
C PHE A 80 -6.94 -11.61 -1.81
N ASN A 81 -6.93 -11.90 -3.10
CA ASN A 81 -7.05 -13.26 -3.62
C ASN A 81 -5.96 -14.22 -3.18
N ASN A 82 -4.80 -13.69 -2.84
CA ASN A 82 -3.70 -14.41 -2.27
C ASN A 82 -4.03 -15.11 -0.94
N ASN A 83 -5.09 -14.72 -0.28
CA ASN A 83 -5.51 -15.29 0.99
C ASN A 83 -6.55 -16.39 0.87
N ARG A 84 -6.96 -16.72 -0.34
CA ARG A 84 -7.98 -17.75 -0.54
C ARG A 84 -7.40 -19.13 -0.28
N PRO A 85 -8.03 -19.92 0.58
CA PRO A 85 -7.54 -21.26 0.94
C PRO A 85 -7.43 -22.23 -0.23
N ASN A 86 -8.22 -22.01 -1.28
CA ASN A 86 -8.24 -22.87 -2.47
C ASN A 86 -7.07 -22.63 -3.43
N GLY A 87 -6.12 -21.80 -3.07
CA GLY A 87 -4.90 -21.60 -3.83
C GLY A 87 -5.06 -20.86 -5.16
N VAL A 88 -6.21 -20.27 -5.44
CA VAL A 88 -6.37 -19.39 -6.61
C VAL A 88 -5.75 -18.05 -6.28
N ASN A 89 -4.45 -18.01 -6.32
CA ASN A 89 -3.64 -16.84 -6.02
C ASN A 89 -3.48 -16.00 -7.27
N LEU A 90 -4.53 -15.30 -7.62
CA LEU A 90 -4.44 -14.25 -8.62
C LEU A 90 -4.02 -12.97 -7.91
N GLY A 91 -2.79 -12.58 -8.10
CA GLY A 91 -2.29 -11.36 -7.53
C GLY A 91 -1.92 -11.46 -6.05
N CYS A 92 -0.95 -12.27 -5.77
CA CYS A 92 -0.35 -12.31 -4.43
C CYS A 92 0.37 -11.01 -4.11
N ALA A 93 0.42 -10.68 -2.83
CA ALA A 93 1.28 -9.65 -2.29
C ALA A 93 2.75 -10.08 -2.31
N THR A 94 3.22 -10.53 -3.45
CA THR A 94 4.59 -10.97 -3.64
C THR A 94 5.39 -9.96 -4.40
N ILE A 95 6.66 -9.90 -4.10
CA ILE A 95 7.58 -9.06 -4.82
C ILE A 95 7.96 -9.71 -6.15
N HIS A 96 8.06 -8.90 -7.19
CA HIS A 96 8.51 -9.34 -8.49
C HIS A 96 9.11 -8.21 -9.32
N GLN A 97 9.70 -8.55 -10.47
CA GLN A 97 10.34 -7.59 -11.37
C GLN A 97 11.36 -6.71 -10.64
N GLY A 98 12.40 -7.32 -10.11
CA GLY A 98 13.37 -6.58 -9.34
C GLY A 98 14.82 -6.98 -9.59
N GLY A 99 15.69 -6.21 -9.00
CA GLY A 99 17.13 -6.38 -9.06
C GLY A 99 17.76 -6.43 -7.68
N ILE A 100 19.06 -6.63 -7.65
CA ILE A 100 19.86 -6.65 -6.44
C ILE A 100 20.96 -5.59 -6.49
N VAL A 101 21.36 -5.10 -5.33
CA VAL A 101 22.44 -4.13 -5.19
C VAL A 101 23.22 -4.41 -3.91
N GLN A 102 24.53 -4.25 -3.96
CA GLN A 102 25.38 -4.27 -2.78
C GLN A 102 25.50 -2.85 -2.22
N ALA A 103 25.15 -2.69 -0.95
CA ALA A 103 25.31 -1.44 -0.23
C ALA A 103 26.79 -1.21 0.18
N PRO A 104 27.20 0.01 0.50
CA PRO A 104 28.58 0.31 0.92
C PRO A 104 29.07 -0.46 2.15
N ASP A 105 28.17 -0.94 3.01
CA ASP A 105 28.48 -1.79 4.15
C ASP A 105 28.66 -3.28 3.79
N GLY A 106 28.66 -3.60 2.49
CA GLY A 106 28.81 -4.95 1.97
C GLY A 106 27.54 -5.81 1.98
N LYS A 107 26.46 -5.35 2.58
CA LYS A 107 25.18 -6.08 2.59
C LYS A 107 24.48 -5.97 1.26
N TRP A 108 23.73 -7.01 0.93
CA TRP A 108 22.96 -7.06 -0.31
C TRP A 108 21.49 -6.75 -0.05
N TRP A 109 20.93 -6.01 -0.99
CA TRP A 109 19.54 -5.58 -0.96
C TRP A 109 18.86 -5.89 -2.29
N GLY A 110 17.62 -6.35 -2.19
CA GLY A 110 16.73 -6.54 -3.34
C GLY A 110 15.78 -5.38 -3.46
N VAL A 111 15.72 -4.78 -4.65
CA VAL A 111 14.73 -3.76 -5.00
C VAL A 111 13.77 -4.39 -5.97
N SER A 112 12.50 -4.36 -5.67
CA SER A 112 11.45 -4.97 -6.48
C SER A 112 10.18 -4.14 -6.43
N MET A 113 9.14 -4.63 -7.03
CA MET A 113 7.83 -4.00 -6.96
C MET A 113 6.78 -4.93 -6.36
N LEU A 114 5.72 -4.33 -5.90
CA LEU A 114 4.55 -4.95 -5.32
C LEU A 114 3.32 -4.20 -5.83
N ASP A 115 2.29 -4.92 -6.25
CA ASP A 115 1.00 -4.33 -6.57
C ASP A 115 0.20 -4.12 -5.28
N PHE A 116 -0.20 -2.87 -5.03
CA PHE A 116 -0.90 -2.50 -3.81
C PHE A 116 -2.23 -1.79 -4.07
N ASN A 117 -3.29 -2.56 -4.16
CA ASN A 117 -4.66 -2.04 -4.27
C ASN A 117 -4.75 -0.83 -5.23
N ALA A 118 -5.58 0.15 -4.91
CA ALA A 118 -5.74 1.36 -5.71
C ALA A 118 -4.51 2.28 -5.76
N VAL A 119 -3.52 2.11 -4.88
CA VAL A 119 -2.25 2.86 -4.96
C VAL A 119 -1.42 2.42 -6.16
N GLY A 120 -1.63 1.17 -6.63
CA GLY A 120 -0.91 0.59 -7.75
C GLY A 120 0.45 0.03 -7.35
N ARG A 121 1.39 0.06 -8.27
CA ARG A 121 2.72 -0.50 -8.08
C ARG A 121 3.58 0.36 -7.16
N THR A 122 4.08 -0.25 -6.11
CA THR A 122 4.98 0.38 -5.12
C THR A 122 6.33 -0.30 -5.14
N VAL A 123 7.37 0.45 -4.78
CA VAL A 123 8.73 -0.09 -4.65
C VAL A 123 8.87 -0.80 -3.31
N CYS A 124 9.51 -1.96 -3.34
CA CYS A 124 9.83 -2.77 -2.19
C CYS A 124 11.33 -2.91 -2.02
N LEU A 125 11.77 -2.92 -0.79
CA LEU A 125 13.16 -3.16 -0.43
C LEU A 125 13.21 -4.38 0.50
N SER A 126 14.08 -5.33 0.19
CA SER A 126 14.27 -6.56 0.94
C SER A 126 15.74 -6.80 1.24
N PRO A 127 16.11 -7.34 2.42
CA PRO A 127 17.43 -7.94 2.56
C PRO A 127 17.61 -9.08 1.56
N VAL A 128 18.84 -9.30 1.10
CA VAL A 128 19.22 -10.44 0.27
C VAL A 128 20.25 -11.28 1.02
N THR A 129 19.97 -12.56 1.14
CA THR A 129 20.85 -13.56 1.77
C THR A 129 21.43 -14.45 0.71
N TRP A 130 22.77 -14.52 0.63
CA TRP A 130 23.46 -15.42 -0.30
C TRP A 130 23.67 -16.81 0.33
N VAL A 131 23.13 -17.83 -0.32
CA VAL A 131 23.32 -19.22 0.06
C VAL A 131 23.69 -20.01 -1.18
N ASP A 132 24.78 -20.78 -1.12
CA ASP A 132 25.30 -21.59 -2.24
C ASP A 132 25.44 -20.82 -3.55
N GLY A 133 25.77 -19.51 -3.45
CA GLY A 133 25.92 -18.61 -4.60
C GLY A 133 24.59 -18.20 -5.23
N TRP A 134 23.46 -18.30 -4.53
CA TRP A 134 22.17 -17.80 -4.94
C TRP A 134 21.71 -16.62 -4.08
N PRO A 135 21.21 -15.51 -4.68
CA PRO A 135 20.79 -14.31 -3.97
C PRO A 135 19.31 -14.39 -3.55
N TYR A 136 19.03 -15.11 -2.48
CA TYR A 136 17.66 -15.20 -1.97
C TYR A 136 17.19 -13.87 -1.39
N PHE A 137 16.02 -13.42 -1.80
CA PHE A 137 15.32 -12.36 -1.08
C PHE A 137 14.89 -12.88 0.29
N GLY A 138 15.03 -12.08 1.34
CA GLY A 138 14.67 -12.48 2.70
C GLY A 138 15.86 -12.75 3.61
N LEU A 139 15.56 -13.32 4.76
CA LEU A 139 16.49 -13.55 5.87
C LEU A 139 17.07 -14.97 5.81
N GLU A 140 18.23 -15.18 6.43
CA GLU A 140 18.92 -16.47 6.48
C GLU A 140 18.02 -17.65 6.89
N LYS A 141 17.16 -17.43 7.90
CA LYS A 141 16.22 -18.46 8.37
C LYS A 141 14.85 -18.43 7.67
N ASN A 142 14.69 -17.56 6.68
CA ASN A 142 13.42 -17.36 5.98
C ASN A 142 13.66 -16.98 4.51
N LEU A 143 14.47 -17.78 3.84
CA LEU A 143 14.87 -17.55 2.46
C LEU A 143 13.67 -17.49 1.50
N GLY A 144 13.72 -16.56 0.57
CA GLY A 144 12.66 -16.35 -0.43
C GLY A 144 11.46 -15.58 0.09
N ARG A 145 11.42 -15.21 1.36
CA ARG A 145 10.31 -14.48 1.98
C ARG A 145 10.78 -13.13 2.52
N SER A 146 10.50 -12.07 1.80
CA SER A 146 10.86 -10.69 2.20
C SER A 146 10.09 -10.28 3.45
N PRO A 147 10.76 -9.79 4.50
CA PRO A 147 10.08 -9.24 5.64
C PRO A 147 9.37 -7.93 5.26
N ARG A 148 8.19 -7.70 5.79
CA ARG A 148 7.45 -6.44 5.58
C ARG A 148 8.15 -5.25 6.22
N THR A 149 8.77 -5.47 7.37
CA THR A 149 9.50 -4.46 8.13
C THR A 149 10.91 -4.96 8.39
N TRP A 150 11.91 -4.12 8.15
CA TRP A 150 13.30 -4.42 8.38
C TRP A 150 14.07 -3.14 8.72
N PHE A 151 15.28 -3.26 9.23
CA PHE A 151 16.14 -2.11 9.47
C PHE A 151 16.54 -1.46 8.12
N LYS A 152 16.78 -0.16 8.16
CA LYS A 152 17.19 0.58 6.96
C LYS A 152 18.59 0.14 6.52
N PRO A 153 18.86 0.08 5.21
CA PRO A 153 20.23 -0.11 4.74
C PRO A 153 21.05 1.13 5.10
N ASN A 154 22.12 0.93 5.80
CA ASN A 154 23.17 1.88 6.15
C ASN A 154 22.74 3.32 6.50
N ASP A 155 23.37 3.88 7.54
CA ASP A 155 23.17 5.23 8.05
C ASP A 155 24.04 6.30 7.37
N ALA A 156 24.65 6.00 6.22
CA ALA A 156 25.54 6.96 5.54
C ALA A 156 24.82 8.26 5.16
N VAL A 157 23.51 8.20 4.94
CA VAL A 157 22.66 9.39 4.77
C VAL A 157 22.20 9.88 6.13
N LYS A 158 22.96 10.78 6.73
CA LYS A 158 22.64 11.37 8.05
C LYS A 158 21.42 12.26 8.03
N THR A 159 21.03 12.80 6.88
CA THR A 159 19.84 13.64 6.76
C THR A 159 18.81 12.93 5.90
N PRO A 160 17.73 12.40 6.50
CA PRO A 160 16.64 11.84 5.71
C PRO A 160 16.07 12.88 4.76
N GLN A 161 15.75 12.48 3.54
CA GLN A 161 15.01 13.34 2.64
C GLN A 161 13.65 13.65 3.25
N ALA A 162 13.32 14.94 3.35
CA ALA A 162 11.99 15.34 3.78
C ALA A 162 10.92 14.79 2.82
N PRO A 163 9.74 14.45 3.31
CA PRO A 163 8.61 14.11 2.45
C PRO A 163 8.37 15.22 1.43
N TYR A 164 7.97 14.85 0.22
CA TYR A 164 7.56 15.84 -0.77
C TYR A 164 6.39 16.65 -0.26
N ASP A 165 6.50 17.98 -0.36
CA ASP A 165 5.37 18.87 -0.16
C ASP A 165 4.38 18.70 -1.32
N ARG A 166 3.23 18.12 -1.03
CA ARG A 166 2.16 17.82 -1.98
C ARG A 166 1.11 18.92 -2.10
N CYS A 167 1.07 19.82 -1.13
CA CYS A 167 0.17 20.96 -1.16
C CYS A 167 0.67 22.01 -2.15
N ASP A 168 -0.24 22.80 -2.75
CA ASP A 168 0.14 23.85 -3.68
C ASP A 168 -0.90 24.98 -3.68
N ASP A 169 -0.45 26.21 -3.45
CA ASP A 169 -1.24 27.42 -3.57
C ASP A 169 -1.12 28.09 -4.95
N PHE A 170 -0.41 27.42 -5.86
CA PHE A 170 -0.17 27.85 -7.23
C PHE A 170 0.44 29.25 -7.40
N SER A 171 1.08 29.78 -6.33
CA SER A 171 1.79 31.08 -6.37
C SER A 171 3.19 30.97 -6.96
N GLY A 172 3.69 29.75 -7.17
CA GLY A 172 5.00 29.47 -7.73
C GLY A 172 5.14 29.89 -9.20
N LYS A 173 6.39 29.98 -9.67
CA LYS A 173 6.71 30.21 -11.10
C LYS A 173 6.69 28.93 -11.93
N THR A 174 6.91 27.79 -11.28
CA THR A 174 6.94 26.44 -11.87
C THR A 174 6.17 25.48 -10.99
N PHE A 175 5.68 24.38 -11.55
CA PHE A 175 5.07 23.32 -10.76
C PHE A 175 6.08 22.66 -9.82
N LYS A 176 5.59 22.25 -8.65
CA LYS A 176 6.36 21.36 -7.77
C LYS A 176 6.62 20.02 -8.45
N PRO A 177 7.72 19.30 -8.11
CA PRO A 177 8.10 18.03 -8.77
C PRO A 177 7.05 16.92 -8.66
N VAL A 178 6.09 17.03 -7.76
CA VAL A 178 5.00 16.06 -7.56
C VAL A 178 3.92 16.12 -8.66
N TRP A 179 3.88 17.20 -9.43
CA TRP A 179 2.89 17.38 -10.49
C TRP A 179 3.34 16.75 -11.81
N GLN A 180 2.42 16.10 -12.48
CA GLN A 180 2.60 15.51 -13.81
C GLN A 180 1.35 15.69 -14.67
N TRP A 181 1.55 16.08 -15.92
CA TRP A 181 0.47 16.02 -16.89
C TRP A 181 0.15 14.57 -17.26
N ASN A 182 -1.13 14.24 -17.35
CA ASN A 182 -1.54 12.89 -17.77
C ASN A 182 -1.38 12.69 -19.29
N HIS A 183 -1.47 13.76 -20.07
CA HIS A 183 -1.24 13.80 -21.51
C HIS A 183 -0.15 14.82 -21.84
N ASN A 184 0.31 14.84 -23.09
CA ASN A 184 1.15 15.95 -23.57
C ASN A 184 0.37 17.26 -23.48
N PRO A 185 0.80 18.22 -22.66
CA PRO A 185 0.08 19.47 -22.47
C PRO A 185 0.12 20.33 -23.74
N ASN A 186 -0.90 21.15 -23.93
CA ASN A 186 -0.85 22.27 -24.83
C ASN A 186 -0.57 23.54 -24.02
N ASP A 187 0.65 24.07 -24.13
CA ASP A 187 1.11 25.18 -23.28
C ASP A 187 0.35 26.50 -23.49
N LYS A 188 -0.45 26.59 -24.57
CA LYS A 188 -1.36 27.73 -24.80
C LYS A 188 -2.68 27.58 -24.04
N MET A 189 -2.95 26.42 -23.46
CA MET A 189 -4.25 26.08 -22.88
C MET A 189 -4.20 25.94 -21.34
N TRP A 190 -3.13 26.37 -20.72
CA TRP A 190 -3.01 26.49 -19.27
C TRP A 190 -2.07 27.61 -18.86
N SER A 191 -2.22 28.08 -17.64
CA SER A 191 -1.25 29.03 -17.05
C SER A 191 -1.14 28.84 -15.54
N LEU A 192 0.09 28.93 -15.04
CA LEU A 192 0.40 28.94 -13.62
C LEU A 192 0.81 30.35 -13.20
N ASN A 193 0.07 30.95 -12.26
CA ASN A 193 0.38 32.26 -11.67
C ASN A 193 0.62 33.41 -12.68
N LYS A 194 0.15 33.29 -13.91
CA LYS A 194 0.35 34.29 -14.98
C LYS A 194 -0.94 35.01 -15.34
N GLU A 195 -1.91 34.36 -15.95
CA GLU A 195 -3.20 34.93 -16.33
C GLU A 195 -4.05 35.32 -15.12
N ARG A 196 -3.89 34.59 -14.01
CA ARG A 196 -4.46 34.92 -12.71
C ARG A 196 -3.42 34.67 -11.62
N LYS A 197 -3.04 35.69 -10.88
CA LYS A 197 -2.04 35.59 -9.82
C LYS A 197 -2.50 34.68 -8.70
N GLY A 198 -1.62 33.76 -8.27
CA GLY A 198 -1.88 32.76 -7.23
C GLY A 198 -2.84 31.65 -7.65
N TRP A 199 -3.01 31.39 -8.94
CA TRP A 199 -3.95 30.38 -9.43
C TRP A 199 -3.35 29.56 -10.57
N LEU A 200 -3.71 28.28 -10.59
CA LEU A 200 -3.62 27.44 -11.78
C LEU A 200 -4.86 27.66 -12.63
N ARG A 201 -4.70 28.08 -13.87
CA ARG A 201 -5.79 28.20 -14.85
C ARG A 201 -5.68 27.08 -15.88
N LEU A 202 -6.79 26.38 -16.08
CA LEU A 202 -6.96 25.39 -17.14
C LEU A 202 -8.02 25.90 -18.12
N HIS A 203 -7.68 25.92 -19.42
CA HIS A 203 -8.63 26.20 -20.49
C HIS A 203 -9.29 24.89 -20.91
N SER A 204 -10.63 24.86 -20.97
CA SER A 204 -11.37 23.67 -21.39
C SER A 204 -11.12 23.35 -22.86
N MET A 205 -10.60 22.17 -23.14
CA MET A 205 -10.40 21.63 -24.48
C MET A 205 -11.42 20.51 -24.77
N PRO A 206 -11.71 20.22 -26.04
CA PRO A 206 -12.62 19.14 -26.41
C PRO A 206 -12.22 17.79 -25.81
N ALA A 207 -13.14 17.17 -25.07
CA ALA A 207 -13.02 15.76 -24.64
C ALA A 207 -14.39 15.21 -24.26
N LYS A 208 -14.62 13.92 -24.49
CA LYS A 208 -15.88 13.26 -24.13
C LYS A 208 -15.94 12.91 -22.64
N GLN A 209 -14.80 12.67 -22.02
CA GLN A 209 -14.67 12.27 -20.63
C GLN A 209 -13.27 12.57 -20.09
N LEU A 210 -13.13 12.49 -18.74
CA LEU A 210 -11.90 12.82 -18.04
C LEU A 210 -10.66 12.10 -18.56
N LEU A 211 -10.75 10.81 -18.90
CA LEU A 211 -9.59 10.02 -19.38
C LEU A 211 -8.97 10.57 -20.68
N TRP A 212 -9.74 11.31 -21.47
CA TRP A 212 -9.28 11.91 -22.73
C TRP A 212 -9.01 13.42 -22.61
N ALA A 213 -9.26 13.99 -21.43
CA ALA A 213 -9.05 15.41 -21.21
C ALA A 213 -7.55 15.73 -21.15
N LYS A 214 -7.06 16.50 -22.15
CA LYS A 214 -5.63 16.87 -22.23
C LYS A 214 -5.19 17.74 -21.05
N ASN A 215 -6.06 18.64 -20.57
CA ASN A 215 -5.79 19.43 -19.38
C ASN A 215 -6.17 18.65 -18.11
N SER A 216 -5.35 17.66 -17.80
CA SER A 216 -5.41 16.87 -16.57
C SER A 216 -4.05 16.90 -15.89
N LEU A 217 -3.89 17.78 -14.92
CA LEU A 217 -2.70 17.90 -14.08
C LEU A 217 -2.86 17.02 -12.85
N THR A 218 -1.91 16.11 -12.63
CA THR A 218 -2.11 15.02 -11.68
C THR A 218 -0.99 14.89 -10.66
N GLN A 219 -1.34 14.35 -9.48
CA GLN A 219 -0.41 13.78 -8.52
C GLN A 219 -0.79 12.31 -8.26
N ARG A 220 0.16 11.47 -7.85
CA ARG A 220 -0.16 10.13 -7.36
C ARG A 220 -0.95 10.23 -6.05
N ALA A 221 -2.01 9.46 -5.95
CA ALA A 221 -2.67 9.26 -4.67
C ALA A 221 -1.70 8.64 -3.66
N ILE A 222 -1.89 8.92 -2.39
CA ILE A 222 -1.03 8.42 -1.32
C ILE A 222 -1.87 7.68 -0.28
N GLY A 223 -1.44 6.46 0.02
CA GLY A 223 -2.05 5.63 1.05
C GLY A 223 -1.37 5.76 2.41
N PRO A 224 -1.91 5.06 3.43
CA PRO A 224 -3.10 4.21 3.36
C PRO A 224 -4.42 4.98 3.23
N VAL A 225 -4.54 6.14 3.89
CA VAL A 225 -5.69 7.06 3.80
C VAL A 225 -5.20 8.45 3.51
N SER A 226 -5.87 9.15 2.60
CA SER A 226 -5.61 10.58 2.38
C SER A 226 -6.89 11.36 2.07
N TYR A 227 -6.85 12.66 2.39
CA TYR A 227 -7.81 13.65 1.92
C TYR A 227 -7.09 14.57 0.94
N THR A 228 -7.70 14.77 -0.22
CA THR A 228 -7.22 15.77 -1.18
C THR A 228 -8.32 16.77 -1.41
N SER A 229 -8.03 18.05 -1.25
CA SER A 229 -8.99 19.12 -1.47
C SER A 229 -8.41 20.22 -2.36
N VAL A 230 -9.30 20.94 -3.04
CA VAL A 230 -8.95 22.06 -3.91
C VAL A 230 -10.09 23.06 -3.97
N LYS A 231 -9.76 24.33 -4.08
CA LYS A 231 -10.67 25.41 -4.38
C LYS A 231 -10.77 25.59 -5.89
N LEU A 232 -11.99 25.61 -6.41
CA LEU A 232 -12.30 25.80 -7.82
C LEU A 232 -13.17 27.03 -8.03
N ASP A 233 -12.72 27.99 -8.84
CA ASP A 233 -13.55 29.06 -9.39
C ASP A 233 -14.05 28.66 -10.80
N ALA A 234 -15.34 28.36 -10.88
CA ALA A 234 -16.04 27.92 -12.07
C ALA A 234 -16.79 29.08 -12.78
N SER A 235 -16.56 30.35 -12.38
CA SER A 235 -17.32 31.49 -12.88
C SER A 235 -17.21 31.74 -14.37
N ARG A 236 -16.15 31.25 -14.99
CA ARG A 236 -15.81 31.46 -16.40
C ARG A 236 -15.99 30.20 -17.26
N LEU A 237 -16.60 29.15 -16.72
CA LEU A 237 -17.00 27.99 -17.52
C LEU A 237 -18.08 28.38 -18.52
N LYS A 238 -17.96 27.83 -19.74
CA LYS A 238 -18.91 27.95 -20.83
C LYS A 238 -19.77 26.70 -20.96
N MET A 239 -20.79 26.80 -21.80
CA MET A 239 -21.66 25.67 -22.11
C MET A 239 -20.88 24.42 -22.51
N GLY A 240 -21.17 23.30 -21.86
CA GLY A 240 -20.52 22.01 -22.09
C GLY A 240 -19.21 21.81 -21.31
N ASP A 241 -18.71 22.83 -20.60
CA ASP A 241 -17.52 22.68 -19.77
C ASP A 241 -17.80 21.85 -18.53
N GLU A 242 -16.81 21.04 -18.17
CA GLU A 242 -16.70 20.38 -16.89
C GLU A 242 -15.27 20.55 -16.35
N ALA A 243 -15.14 20.93 -15.10
CA ALA A 243 -13.85 21.10 -14.43
C ALA A 243 -13.95 20.65 -12.96
N GLY A 244 -12.88 20.06 -12.41
CA GLY A 244 -12.94 19.59 -11.05
C GLY A 244 -11.76 18.77 -10.57
N LEU A 245 -12.05 17.88 -9.60
CA LEU A 245 -11.15 16.97 -8.92
C LEU A 245 -11.49 15.53 -9.30
N GLY A 246 -10.56 14.81 -9.93
CA GLY A 246 -10.75 13.42 -10.36
C GLY A 246 -9.86 12.44 -9.59
N ALA A 247 -10.39 11.25 -9.35
CA ALA A 247 -9.62 10.04 -9.06
C ALA A 247 -9.42 9.28 -10.38
N MET A 248 -8.32 9.60 -11.04
CA MET A 248 -8.04 9.11 -12.39
C MET A 248 -7.44 7.72 -12.33
N ASN A 249 -8.15 6.76 -12.85
CA ASN A 249 -7.77 5.37 -13.08
C ASN A 249 -8.73 4.81 -14.15
N THR A 250 -8.80 3.51 -14.31
CA THR A 250 -9.81 2.82 -15.12
C THR A 250 -10.43 1.72 -14.26
N PRO A 251 -11.65 1.85 -13.76
CA PRO A 251 -12.57 3.01 -13.89
C PRO A 251 -12.12 4.25 -13.11
N TYR A 252 -12.54 5.44 -13.55
CA TYR A 252 -12.30 6.69 -12.84
C TYR A 252 -13.54 7.16 -12.08
N ALA A 253 -13.31 8.01 -11.10
CA ALA A 253 -14.36 8.78 -10.43
C ALA A 253 -14.02 10.28 -10.47
N SER A 254 -15.02 11.15 -10.40
CA SER A 254 -14.80 12.59 -10.43
C SER A 254 -15.88 13.39 -9.69
N LEU A 255 -15.46 14.49 -9.10
CA LEU A 255 -16.34 15.55 -8.65
C LEU A 255 -15.92 16.87 -9.32
N GLY A 256 -16.83 17.49 -10.06
CA GLY A 256 -16.56 18.74 -10.74
C GLY A 256 -17.77 19.66 -10.80
N VAL A 257 -17.55 20.82 -11.40
CA VAL A 257 -18.61 21.74 -11.78
C VAL A 257 -18.82 21.66 -13.27
N MET A 258 -20.05 21.46 -13.67
CA MET A 258 -20.49 21.40 -15.08
C MET A 258 -21.37 22.61 -15.41
N LYS A 259 -21.14 23.23 -16.56
CA LYS A 259 -21.99 24.31 -17.09
C LYS A 259 -22.98 23.76 -18.12
N THR A 260 -24.25 23.88 -17.82
CA THR A 260 -25.37 23.52 -18.69
C THR A 260 -26.27 24.73 -18.96
N GLU A 261 -27.30 24.58 -19.78
CA GLU A 261 -28.34 25.59 -19.99
C GLU A 261 -29.03 25.99 -18.68
N LYS A 262 -29.15 25.04 -17.75
CA LYS A 262 -29.75 25.27 -16.43
C LYS A 262 -28.81 25.99 -15.45
N GLY A 263 -27.57 26.32 -15.84
CA GLY A 263 -26.59 26.96 -14.98
C GLY A 263 -25.42 26.05 -14.59
N LEU A 264 -24.79 26.37 -13.45
CA LEU A 264 -23.72 25.58 -12.86
C LEU A 264 -24.29 24.51 -11.94
N SER A 265 -23.76 23.31 -12.05
CA SER A 265 -24.10 22.17 -11.17
C SER A 265 -22.83 21.43 -10.77
N LEU A 266 -22.76 20.99 -9.52
CA LEU A 266 -21.84 19.92 -9.14
C LEU A 266 -22.23 18.65 -9.87
N ARG A 267 -21.25 17.92 -10.37
CA ARG A 267 -21.40 16.59 -10.95
C ARG A 267 -20.45 15.64 -10.27
N CYS A 268 -20.99 14.69 -9.52
CA CYS A 268 -20.25 13.56 -8.98
C CYS A 268 -20.51 12.35 -9.88
N TYR A 269 -19.47 11.73 -10.40
CA TYR A 269 -19.56 10.64 -11.36
C TYR A 269 -18.67 9.47 -11.00
N ASP A 270 -19.25 8.29 -11.04
CA ASP A 270 -18.56 7.00 -10.90
C ASP A 270 -18.64 6.21 -12.21
N GLN A 271 -17.51 6.04 -12.89
CA GLN A 271 -17.45 5.27 -14.13
C GLN A 271 -17.68 3.78 -13.91
N ASN A 272 -17.34 3.24 -12.73
CA ASN A 272 -17.50 1.82 -12.45
C ASN A 272 -18.97 1.39 -12.47
N THR A 273 -19.84 2.21 -11.92
CA THR A 273 -21.29 1.97 -11.86
C THR A 273 -22.07 2.74 -12.92
N ASN A 274 -21.39 3.64 -13.64
CA ASN A 274 -22.01 4.62 -14.56
C ASN A 274 -23.09 5.49 -13.89
N LYS A 275 -22.97 5.72 -12.59
CA LYS A 275 -23.89 6.59 -11.82
C LYS A 275 -23.37 8.01 -11.78
N GLU A 276 -24.29 8.96 -11.83
CA GLU A 276 -23.99 10.37 -11.59
C GLU A 276 -24.99 11.02 -10.65
N VAL A 277 -24.51 11.97 -9.87
CA VAL A 277 -25.32 12.85 -9.02
C VAL A 277 -25.08 14.30 -9.46
N LEU A 278 -26.15 14.99 -9.78
CA LEU A 278 -26.14 16.40 -10.16
C LEU A 278 -26.76 17.24 -9.06
N LYS A 279 -26.05 18.29 -8.60
CA LYS A 279 -26.56 19.24 -7.59
C LYS A 279 -26.36 20.68 -8.10
N PRO A 280 -27.43 21.43 -8.40
CA PRO A 280 -27.33 22.84 -8.80
C PRO A 280 -26.66 23.68 -7.71
N ILE A 281 -25.79 24.61 -8.11
CA ILE A 281 -25.08 25.54 -7.21
C ILE A 281 -25.43 27.01 -7.45
N ALA A 282 -26.58 27.24 -8.02
CA ALA A 282 -27.29 28.49 -8.39
C ALA A 282 -26.48 29.81 -8.35
N LYS A 283 -26.05 30.31 -7.19
CA LYS A 283 -25.33 31.56 -7.01
C LYS A 283 -23.83 31.39 -6.77
N ASN A 284 -23.40 30.20 -6.39
CA ASN A 284 -22.01 29.94 -6.04
C ASN A 284 -21.19 29.64 -7.29
N LYS A 285 -20.13 30.38 -7.48
CA LYS A 285 -19.20 30.22 -8.60
C LYS A 285 -17.87 29.66 -8.13
N VAL A 286 -17.61 29.75 -6.84
CA VAL A 286 -16.44 29.21 -6.16
C VAL A 286 -16.90 28.08 -5.25
N VAL A 287 -16.26 26.92 -5.36
CA VAL A 287 -16.55 25.73 -4.57
C VAL A 287 -15.25 25.09 -4.12
N TRP A 288 -15.28 24.38 -3.01
CA TRP A 288 -14.20 23.51 -2.58
C TRP A 288 -14.63 22.07 -2.82
N LEU A 289 -13.74 21.30 -3.46
CA LEU A 289 -13.93 19.90 -3.78
C LEU A 289 -12.96 19.08 -2.93
N ARG A 290 -13.41 17.93 -2.42
CA ARG A 290 -12.57 17.04 -1.63
C ARG A 290 -12.81 15.59 -2.00
N LEU A 291 -11.72 14.85 -2.11
CA LEU A 291 -11.65 13.41 -2.27
C LEU A 291 -11.05 12.80 -1.00
N TRP A 292 -11.78 11.92 -0.36
CA TRP A 292 -11.25 10.98 0.63
C TRP A 292 -10.96 9.65 -0.06
N GLY A 293 -9.80 9.06 0.19
CA GLY A 293 -9.42 7.74 -0.29
C GLY A 293 -8.93 6.87 0.86
N ASP A 294 -9.54 5.69 1.03
CA ASP A 294 -9.03 4.58 1.82
C ASP A 294 -8.48 3.52 0.85
N TYR A 295 -7.19 3.58 0.62
CA TYR A 295 -6.54 2.75 -0.40
C TYR A 295 -6.26 1.33 0.08
N ASP A 296 -6.33 1.05 1.38
CA ASP A 296 -6.31 -0.31 1.91
C ASP A 296 -7.59 -1.06 1.52
N LYS A 297 -8.71 -0.35 1.48
CA LYS A 297 -10.01 -0.89 1.07
C LYS A 297 -10.37 -0.57 -0.37
N SER A 298 -9.54 0.19 -1.07
CA SER A 298 -9.82 0.69 -2.43
C SER A 298 -11.14 1.47 -2.52
N LEU A 299 -11.47 2.26 -1.50
CA LEU A 299 -12.69 3.05 -1.40
C LEU A 299 -12.40 4.54 -1.57
N LEU A 300 -13.30 5.23 -2.25
CA LEU A 300 -13.28 6.66 -2.46
C LEU A 300 -14.61 7.29 -2.02
N GLN A 301 -14.56 8.52 -1.50
CA GLN A 301 -15.74 9.34 -1.21
C GLN A 301 -15.47 10.78 -1.58
N TYR A 302 -16.40 11.39 -2.30
CA TYR A 302 -16.36 12.82 -2.59
C TYR A 302 -17.19 13.63 -1.60
N SER A 303 -16.71 14.84 -1.33
CA SER A 303 -17.43 15.87 -0.62
C SER A 303 -17.13 17.25 -1.22
N TYR A 304 -18.00 18.19 -0.98
CA TYR A 304 -17.85 19.57 -1.43
C TYR A 304 -18.18 20.55 -0.31
N SER A 305 -17.74 21.79 -0.48
CA SER A 305 -18.09 22.92 0.38
C SER A 305 -18.38 24.15 -0.47
N LEU A 306 -19.34 24.97 -0.04
CA LEU A 306 -19.67 26.24 -0.66
C LEU A 306 -19.09 27.46 0.09
N ASP A 307 -18.54 27.23 1.27
CA ASP A 307 -17.96 28.25 2.17
C ASP A 307 -16.50 27.97 2.56
N GLY A 308 -15.96 26.82 2.14
CA GLY A 308 -14.63 26.34 2.49
C GLY A 308 -14.49 25.79 3.91
N LYS A 309 -15.59 25.69 4.66
CA LYS A 309 -15.60 25.27 6.08
C LYS A 309 -16.51 24.08 6.33
N THR A 310 -17.73 24.16 5.83
CA THR A 310 -18.74 23.10 6.01
C THR A 310 -18.69 22.14 4.83
N TRP A 311 -18.51 20.84 5.10
CA TRP A 311 -18.38 19.83 4.07
C TRP A 311 -19.60 18.91 4.03
N GLU A 312 -20.11 18.68 2.82
CA GLU A 312 -21.22 17.75 2.56
C GLU A 312 -20.74 16.65 1.62
N ASN A 313 -21.08 15.38 1.93
CA ASN A 313 -20.82 14.28 1.01
C ASN A 313 -21.73 14.37 -0.22
N ILE A 314 -21.23 13.92 -1.36
CA ILE A 314 -21.97 13.83 -2.61
C ILE A 314 -21.65 12.52 -3.30
N GLY A 315 -22.69 11.84 -3.78
CA GLY A 315 -22.59 10.47 -4.29
C GLY A 315 -22.39 9.44 -3.20
N GLU A 316 -22.44 8.19 -3.59
CA GLU A 316 -22.16 7.04 -2.72
C GLU A 316 -20.65 6.82 -2.60
N GLN A 317 -20.23 5.97 -1.68
CA GLN A 317 -18.87 5.45 -1.66
C GLN A 317 -18.58 4.65 -2.94
N MET A 318 -17.42 4.89 -3.54
CA MET A 318 -17.03 4.32 -4.83
C MET A 318 -15.88 3.35 -4.67
N LEU A 319 -15.92 2.26 -5.41
CA LEU A 319 -14.83 1.29 -5.46
C LEU A 319 -13.82 1.70 -6.54
N SER A 320 -12.55 1.76 -6.17
CA SER A 320 -11.45 2.03 -7.09
C SER A 320 -10.42 0.90 -7.01
N PRO A 321 -10.66 -0.23 -7.68
CA PRO A 321 -9.78 -1.38 -7.60
C PRO A 321 -8.50 -1.16 -8.38
N TYR A 322 -7.46 -1.93 -8.06
CA TYR A 322 -6.27 -2.03 -8.88
C TYR A 322 -6.60 -2.52 -10.30
N GLN A 323 -5.95 -1.93 -11.30
CA GLN A 323 -6.14 -2.29 -12.71
C GLN A 323 -4.80 -2.45 -13.43
N LEU A 324 -4.52 -3.64 -13.96
CA LEU A 324 -3.36 -3.87 -14.82
C LEU A 324 -3.38 -3.05 -16.10
N LYS A 325 -4.57 -2.70 -16.62
CA LYS A 325 -4.71 -1.92 -17.86
C LYS A 325 -3.99 -0.57 -17.83
N THR A 326 -3.85 0.02 -16.65
CA THR A 326 -3.18 1.31 -16.48
C THR A 326 -1.77 1.19 -15.93
N PHE A 327 -1.40 0.05 -15.32
CA PHE A 327 -0.13 -0.20 -14.62
C PHE A 327 0.26 0.85 -13.57
N GLN A 328 -0.69 1.68 -13.19
CA GLN A 328 -0.50 2.73 -12.19
C GLN A 328 -1.68 2.73 -11.23
N GLY A 329 -1.48 3.25 -10.04
CA GLY A 329 -2.56 3.50 -9.10
C GLY A 329 -3.35 4.75 -9.48
N VAL A 330 -4.31 5.06 -8.63
CA VAL A 330 -5.11 6.28 -8.72
C VAL A 330 -4.18 7.50 -8.76
N ARG A 331 -4.49 8.40 -9.67
CA ARG A 331 -3.92 9.74 -9.71
C ARG A 331 -5.01 10.76 -9.38
N VAL A 332 -4.73 11.62 -8.45
CA VAL A 332 -5.60 12.77 -8.17
C VAL A 332 -5.37 13.80 -9.26
N ALA A 333 -6.43 14.16 -9.97
CA ALA A 333 -6.36 15.03 -11.16
C ALA A 333 -7.14 16.33 -10.96
N LEU A 334 -6.52 17.46 -11.27
CA LEU A 334 -7.21 18.70 -11.58
C LEU A 334 -7.45 18.74 -13.07
N TYR A 335 -8.69 18.92 -13.49
CA TYR A 335 -9.06 18.79 -14.90
C TYR A 335 -10.02 19.87 -15.38
N ALA A 336 -9.96 20.17 -16.68
CA ALA A 336 -10.95 20.96 -17.39
C ALA A 336 -11.12 20.49 -18.84
N PHE A 337 -12.35 20.23 -19.26
CA PHE A 337 -12.66 19.85 -20.64
C PHE A 337 -14.06 20.29 -21.06
N ASN A 338 -14.32 20.27 -22.38
CA ASN A 338 -15.61 20.63 -22.95
C ASN A 338 -16.23 19.42 -23.68
N LYS A 339 -17.42 19.01 -23.24
CA LYS A 339 -18.17 17.87 -23.80
C LYS A 339 -18.84 18.17 -25.15
N ALA A 340 -19.04 19.45 -25.47
CA ALA A 340 -19.63 19.85 -26.75
C ALA A 340 -18.64 19.77 -27.93
N GLY A 341 -17.38 19.38 -27.67
CA GLY A 341 -16.39 19.17 -28.72
C GLY A 341 -15.71 20.47 -29.22
N VAL A 342 -15.82 21.55 -28.47
CA VAL A 342 -15.23 22.86 -28.79
C VAL A 342 -14.29 23.32 -27.66
N ASN A 343 -13.47 24.33 -27.93
CA ASN A 343 -12.76 25.02 -26.86
C ASN A 343 -13.76 25.83 -26.03
N GLY A 344 -13.77 25.59 -24.72
CA GLY A 344 -14.70 26.17 -23.79
C GLY A 344 -14.20 27.44 -23.11
N GLY A 345 -14.54 27.57 -21.84
CA GLY A 345 -14.08 28.61 -20.93
C GLY A 345 -12.82 28.22 -20.17
N VAL A 346 -12.69 28.73 -18.96
CA VAL A 346 -11.56 28.45 -18.10
C VAL A 346 -12.04 28.07 -16.69
N ALA A 347 -11.27 27.23 -16.04
CA ALA A 347 -11.38 26.86 -14.64
C ALA A 347 -10.12 27.31 -13.90
N ASP A 348 -10.30 27.93 -12.77
CA ASP A 348 -9.19 28.40 -11.93
C ASP A 348 -9.14 27.57 -10.64
N PHE A 349 -7.96 27.04 -10.31
CA PHE A 349 -7.73 26.21 -9.13
C PHE A 349 -6.75 26.90 -8.18
N ASP A 350 -7.00 26.73 -6.89
CA ASP A 350 -6.21 27.31 -5.81
C ASP A 350 -6.31 26.39 -4.56
N ASP A 351 -5.45 26.64 -3.58
CA ASP A 351 -5.50 25.99 -2.25
C ASP A 351 -5.61 24.46 -2.33
N PHE A 352 -4.74 23.83 -3.14
CA PHE A 352 -4.67 22.38 -3.24
C PHE A 352 -3.97 21.82 -2.00
N LYS A 353 -4.66 20.94 -1.28
CA LYS A 353 -4.17 20.32 -0.05
C LYS A 353 -4.23 18.81 -0.11
N VAL A 354 -3.21 18.17 0.44
CA VAL A 354 -3.17 16.74 0.70
C VAL A 354 -2.91 16.52 2.18
N GLU A 355 -3.81 15.84 2.84
CA GLU A 355 -3.73 15.47 4.25
C GLU A 355 -3.60 13.96 4.36
N GLU A 356 -2.63 13.49 5.14
CA GLU A 356 -2.30 12.09 5.36
C GLU A 356 -2.47 11.73 6.85
N PRO A 357 -3.71 11.60 7.37
CA PRO A 357 -3.97 11.51 8.80
C PRO A 357 -3.40 10.25 9.44
N MET A 358 -3.12 9.22 8.63
CA MET A 358 -2.66 7.92 9.11
C MET A 358 -1.18 7.67 8.82
N ALA A 359 -0.48 8.60 8.19
CA ALA A 359 0.93 8.47 7.88
C ALA A 359 1.78 9.04 9.02
N ASP A 360 1.83 8.37 10.14
CA ASP A 360 2.85 8.66 11.14
C ASP A 360 4.21 8.17 10.63
N ARG A 361 4.96 9.08 10.06
CA ARG A 361 6.30 8.80 9.50
C ARG A 361 7.37 8.69 10.57
N THR A 362 7.01 8.99 11.80
CA THR A 362 7.88 8.87 12.98
C THR A 362 7.59 7.63 13.79
N ALA A 363 6.51 6.89 13.47
CA ALA A 363 6.16 5.66 14.15
C ALA A 363 7.30 4.64 14.04
N ASN A 364 7.80 4.22 15.18
CA ASN A 364 8.84 3.22 15.30
C ASN A 364 8.25 1.98 15.99
N LEU A 365 8.95 0.85 15.84
CA LEU A 365 8.72 -0.30 16.70
C LEU A 365 8.72 0.16 18.17
N PRO A 366 7.81 -0.36 19.01
CA PRO A 366 7.75 0.04 20.42
C PRO A 366 8.89 -0.56 21.26
N ILE A 367 10.13 -0.44 20.78
CA ILE A 367 11.33 -0.94 21.45
C ILE A 367 11.47 -0.29 22.84
N GLY A 368 11.72 -1.12 23.84
CA GLY A 368 11.85 -0.70 25.22
C GLY A 368 10.53 -0.28 25.87
N LYS A 369 9.42 -0.33 25.14
CA LYS A 369 8.09 -0.06 25.70
C LYS A 369 7.43 -1.32 26.23
N THR A 370 6.56 -1.13 27.20
CA THR A 370 5.66 -2.18 27.67
C THR A 370 4.35 -2.06 26.91
N ILE A 371 3.92 -3.15 26.29
CA ILE A 371 2.69 -3.20 25.47
C ILE A 371 1.78 -4.32 25.91
N ARG A 372 0.52 -4.23 25.50
CA ARG A 372 -0.46 -5.34 25.43
C ARG A 372 -0.77 -5.65 23.99
N LEU A 373 -1.08 -6.92 23.72
CA LEU A 373 -1.49 -7.42 22.41
C LEU A 373 -2.91 -7.93 22.45
N PHE A 374 -3.73 -7.46 21.53
CA PHE A 374 -5.12 -7.89 21.35
C PHE A 374 -5.23 -8.58 20.00
N ASN A 375 -5.83 -9.76 19.97
CA ASN A 375 -6.08 -10.43 18.70
C ASN A 375 -7.15 -9.69 17.91
N LEU A 376 -6.88 -9.37 16.66
CA LEU A 376 -7.82 -8.61 15.82
C LEU A 376 -9.07 -9.42 15.43
N ALA A 377 -8.99 -10.76 15.46
CA ALA A 377 -10.10 -11.64 15.10
C ALA A 377 -11.26 -11.57 16.10
N ASP A 378 -10.94 -11.55 17.39
CA ASP A 378 -11.91 -11.60 18.47
C ASP A 378 -11.86 -10.41 19.44
N GLY A 379 -10.87 -9.51 19.29
CA GLY A 379 -10.66 -8.36 20.17
C GLY A 379 -10.13 -8.71 21.55
N ASN A 380 -9.80 -9.97 21.81
CA ASN A 380 -9.41 -10.45 23.12
C ASN A 380 -7.92 -10.23 23.40
N LEU A 381 -7.59 -10.01 24.65
CA LEU A 381 -6.24 -9.82 25.15
C LEU A 381 -5.43 -11.12 25.01
N MET A 382 -4.18 -11.02 24.56
CA MET A 382 -3.23 -12.12 24.68
C MET A 382 -2.87 -12.35 26.14
N ASN A 383 -3.03 -13.57 26.58
CA ASN A 383 -2.87 -13.97 27.97
C ASN A 383 -2.10 -15.29 28.09
N ALA A 384 -1.84 -15.74 29.30
CA ALA A 384 -1.14 -17.00 29.57
C ALA A 384 -1.84 -17.83 30.63
N THR A 385 -1.81 -19.16 30.43
CA THR A 385 -2.18 -20.12 31.48
C THR A 385 -1.12 -20.18 32.59
N ALA A 386 -1.44 -20.85 33.69
CA ALA A 386 -0.48 -21.12 34.78
C ALA A 386 0.79 -21.83 34.29
N HIS A 387 0.70 -22.62 33.22
CA HIS A 387 1.83 -23.34 32.61
C HIS A 387 2.53 -22.53 31.49
N GLY A 388 2.17 -21.24 31.35
CA GLY A 388 2.79 -20.35 30.35
C GLY A 388 2.32 -20.56 28.91
N LEU A 389 1.32 -21.40 28.67
CA LEU A 389 0.75 -21.56 27.32
C LEU A 389 -0.08 -20.32 26.98
N MET A 390 0.20 -19.70 25.85
CA MET A 390 -0.46 -18.46 25.43
C MET A 390 -1.85 -18.71 24.84
N HIS A 391 -2.82 -17.90 25.22
CA HIS A 391 -4.19 -17.97 24.71
C HIS A 391 -4.85 -16.59 24.64
N SER A 392 -6.01 -16.52 24.00
CA SER A 392 -6.85 -15.32 23.93
C SER A 392 -7.92 -15.36 25.04
N SER A 393 -8.13 -14.26 25.74
CA SER A 393 -9.11 -14.19 26.83
C SER A 393 -9.87 -12.87 26.86
N SER A 394 -11.20 -12.97 27.00
CA SER A 394 -12.13 -11.87 27.31
C SER A 394 -12.52 -11.81 28.78
N ASN A 395 -12.01 -12.72 29.63
CA ASN A 395 -12.32 -12.72 31.06
C ASN A 395 -11.72 -11.47 31.71
N ILE A 396 -12.56 -10.66 32.39
CA ILE A 396 -12.13 -9.39 33.01
C ILE A 396 -11.02 -9.61 34.06
N LYS A 397 -11.06 -10.73 34.82
CA LYS A 397 -10.01 -11.07 35.78
C LYS A 397 -8.68 -11.38 35.07
N GLU A 398 -8.74 -12.11 33.97
CA GLU A 398 -7.58 -12.40 33.13
C GLU A 398 -7.13 -11.17 32.38
N MET A 399 -8.06 -10.32 31.90
CA MET A 399 -7.70 -9.03 31.28
C MET A 399 -6.95 -8.09 32.22
N SER A 400 -7.35 -8.03 33.51
CA SER A 400 -6.64 -7.23 34.51
C SER A 400 -5.25 -7.76 34.81
N ASN A 401 -5.03 -9.06 34.63
CA ASN A 401 -3.77 -9.77 34.81
C ASN A 401 -3.11 -10.16 33.48
N GLY A 402 -3.63 -9.65 32.36
CA GLY A 402 -3.13 -9.97 31.03
C GLY A 402 -1.64 -9.74 30.86
N VAL A 403 -1.02 -10.49 29.98
CA VAL A 403 0.42 -10.42 29.78
C VAL A 403 0.81 -9.08 29.20
N LYS A 404 1.69 -8.39 29.90
CA LYS A 404 2.35 -7.18 29.45
C LYS A 404 3.72 -7.58 28.92
N PHE A 405 4.05 -7.13 27.72
CA PHE A 405 5.31 -7.45 27.07
C PHE A 405 6.19 -6.22 26.97
N ILE A 406 7.42 -6.33 27.43
CA ILE A 406 8.50 -5.41 27.11
C ILE A 406 9.08 -5.86 25.78
N ILE A 407 9.18 -4.96 24.82
CA ILE A 407 9.75 -5.23 23.51
C ILE A 407 11.25 -5.04 23.58
N GLU A 408 12.00 -6.13 23.62
CA GLU A 408 13.46 -6.09 23.62
C GLU A 408 14.01 -6.08 22.17
N ASP A 409 14.92 -5.16 21.90
CA ASP A 409 15.67 -5.13 20.64
C ASP A 409 16.68 -6.29 20.61
N ARG A 410 16.64 -7.08 19.53
CA ARG A 410 17.59 -8.16 19.23
C ARG A 410 18.52 -7.80 18.07
N GLY A 411 18.46 -6.56 17.62
CA GLY A 411 19.22 -6.05 16.49
C GLY A 411 18.67 -6.48 15.14
N GLN A 412 18.98 -5.70 14.13
CA GLN A 412 18.60 -5.95 12.74
C GLN A 412 17.09 -6.12 12.52
N GLY A 413 16.25 -5.38 13.27
CA GLY A 413 14.78 -5.43 13.16
C GLY A 413 14.14 -6.62 13.85
N LYS A 414 14.92 -7.45 14.55
CA LYS A 414 14.41 -8.56 15.36
C LYS A 414 14.08 -8.09 16.77
N ILE A 415 13.07 -8.69 17.37
CA ILE A 415 12.66 -8.42 18.74
C ILE A 415 12.49 -9.71 19.53
N ALA A 416 12.51 -9.59 20.85
CA ALA A 416 11.96 -10.58 21.77
C ALA A 416 10.84 -9.96 22.60
N LEU A 417 9.88 -10.79 22.99
CA LEU A 417 8.79 -10.42 23.89
C LEU A 417 9.12 -10.92 25.29
N LYS A 418 9.38 -9.98 26.21
CA LYS A 418 9.65 -10.27 27.60
C LYS A 418 8.49 -9.82 28.48
N THR A 419 8.02 -10.66 29.35
CA THR A 419 6.96 -10.32 30.32
C THR A 419 7.47 -9.49 31.46
N ALA A 420 6.59 -8.77 32.14
CA ALA A 420 6.94 -7.95 33.30
C ALA A 420 7.54 -8.78 34.46
N ASP A 421 7.22 -10.06 34.56
CA ASP A 421 7.78 -11.00 35.53
C ASP A 421 9.11 -11.66 35.09
N GLY A 422 9.66 -11.19 33.93
CA GLY A 422 10.98 -11.57 33.45
C GLY A 422 11.04 -12.80 32.56
N ARG A 423 9.88 -13.44 32.23
CA ARG A 423 9.81 -14.57 31.31
C ARG A 423 9.82 -14.09 29.86
N TYR A 424 10.15 -14.98 28.97
CA TYR A 424 10.18 -14.73 27.52
C TYR A 424 9.19 -15.61 26.76
N VAL A 425 8.64 -15.05 25.69
CA VAL A 425 7.91 -15.87 24.71
C VAL A 425 8.90 -16.75 23.99
N TYR A 426 8.58 -18.05 23.90
CA TYR A 426 9.31 -19.01 23.09
C TYR A 426 8.35 -19.91 22.30
N ILE A 427 8.88 -20.57 21.30
CA ILE A 427 8.12 -21.52 20.49
C ILE A 427 8.52 -22.94 20.84
N ALA A 428 7.56 -23.69 21.41
CA ALA A 428 7.71 -25.10 21.73
C ALA A 428 7.27 -25.95 20.53
N GLY A 429 8.18 -26.68 19.93
CA GLY A 429 7.94 -27.48 18.74
C GLY A 429 9.08 -27.40 17.75
N ALA A 430 8.88 -28.02 16.58
CA ALA A 430 9.85 -28.07 15.50
C ALA A 430 9.16 -27.98 14.13
N GLY A 431 9.94 -27.66 13.10
CA GLY A 431 9.42 -27.53 11.73
C GLY A 431 8.60 -26.26 11.55
N LEU A 432 7.45 -26.37 10.90
CA LEU A 432 6.59 -25.25 10.51
C LEU A 432 5.46 -24.96 11.49
N SER A 433 5.51 -25.51 12.71
CA SER A 433 4.51 -25.31 13.74
C SER A 433 5.11 -25.46 15.13
N GLY A 434 4.55 -24.73 16.09
CA GLY A 434 4.92 -24.85 17.49
C GLY A 434 4.00 -24.00 18.39
N ASP A 435 3.78 -24.48 19.62
CA ASP A 435 3.00 -23.75 20.61
C ASP A 435 3.74 -22.48 21.04
N VAL A 436 3.00 -21.41 21.23
CA VAL A 436 3.52 -20.17 21.82
C VAL A 436 3.43 -20.29 23.33
N ARG A 437 4.59 -20.23 24.00
CA ARG A 437 4.70 -20.44 25.46
C ARG A 437 5.61 -19.40 26.11
N LEU A 438 5.63 -19.38 27.44
CA LEU A 438 6.53 -18.59 28.28
C LEU A 438 7.61 -19.47 28.91
N THR A 439 8.84 -18.98 28.96
CA THR A 439 9.99 -19.59 29.62
C THR A 439 10.74 -18.57 30.48
N SER A 440 11.32 -19.02 31.60
CA SER A 440 12.27 -18.22 32.40
C SER A 440 13.71 -18.26 31.84
N ASP A 441 13.97 -19.16 30.91
CA ASP A 441 15.29 -19.29 30.28
C ASP A 441 15.42 -18.33 29.11
N ALA A 442 16.16 -17.26 29.26
CA ALA A 442 16.40 -16.25 28.25
C ALA A 442 17.10 -16.78 26.99
N SER A 443 17.85 -17.89 27.11
CA SER A 443 18.52 -18.52 25.94
C SER A 443 17.54 -19.17 24.96
N HIS A 444 16.33 -19.49 25.42
CA HIS A 444 15.26 -20.03 24.63
C HIS A 444 14.29 -18.96 24.10
N ALA A 445 14.53 -17.68 24.41
CA ALA A 445 13.68 -16.58 23.92
C ALA A 445 13.59 -16.62 22.38
N GLU A 446 12.36 -16.58 21.86
CA GLU A 446 12.14 -16.50 20.42
C GLU A 446 12.55 -15.15 19.88
N GLU A 447 13.19 -15.17 18.71
CA GLU A 447 13.41 -13.97 17.91
C GLU A 447 12.27 -13.83 16.89
N PHE A 448 11.58 -12.72 16.98
CA PHE A 448 10.53 -12.38 16.04
C PHE A 448 10.95 -11.26 15.09
N VAL A 449 10.49 -11.32 13.85
CA VAL A 449 10.42 -10.14 12.99
C VAL A 449 9.06 -9.47 13.22
N TRP A 450 9.09 -8.25 13.71
CA TRP A 450 7.89 -7.42 13.83
C TRP A 450 7.46 -6.96 12.45
N GLN A 451 6.26 -7.32 12.03
CA GLN A 451 5.70 -6.89 10.78
C GLN A 451 4.63 -5.82 11.06
N ASP A 452 4.97 -4.57 10.79
CA ASP A 452 4.02 -3.48 10.95
C ASP A 452 2.87 -3.61 9.95
N MET A 453 1.64 -3.61 10.47
CA MET A 453 0.40 -3.70 9.70
C MET A 453 -0.36 -2.38 9.66
N LEU A 454 0.30 -1.28 10.06
CA LEU A 454 -0.27 0.06 10.23
C LEU A 454 -1.36 0.11 11.33
N TYR A 455 -1.79 1.31 11.69
CA TYR A 455 -2.86 1.54 12.67
C TYR A 455 -2.67 0.83 14.01
N ASN A 456 -1.45 0.82 14.53
CA ASN A 456 -1.08 0.07 15.75
C ASN A 456 -1.43 -1.43 15.65
N ARG A 457 -1.25 -2.02 14.48
CA ARG A 457 -1.39 -3.45 14.24
C ARG A 457 -0.05 -4.06 13.88
N CYS A 458 0.11 -5.32 14.18
CA CYS A 458 1.31 -6.08 13.82
C CYS A 458 1.01 -7.55 13.57
N MET A 459 1.93 -8.20 12.87
CA MET A 459 2.12 -9.64 12.88
C MET A 459 3.51 -9.94 13.43
N LEU A 460 3.69 -11.09 14.05
CA LEU A 460 4.95 -11.54 14.64
C LEU A 460 5.42 -12.81 13.93
N LEU A 461 6.45 -12.68 13.08
CA LEU A 461 7.05 -13.81 12.39
C LEU A 461 8.08 -14.48 13.30
N SER A 462 7.85 -15.72 13.68
CA SER A 462 8.84 -16.56 14.35
C SER A 462 9.95 -16.96 13.39
N LEU A 463 11.20 -16.72 13.76
CA LEU A 463 12.34 -17.18 12.96
C LEU A 463 12.65 -18.66 13.16
N LYS A 464 12.09 -19.28 14.20
CA LYS A 464 12.22 -20.73 14.43
C LYS A 464 11.34 -21.55 13.49
N THR A 465 10.05 -21.19 13.36
CA THR A 465 9.11 -21.93 12.52
C THR A 465 8.95 -21.34 11.13
N GLN A 466 9.44 -20.10 10.91
CA GLN A 466 9.21 -19.33 9.69
C GLN A 466 7.70 -19.12 9.40
N ARG A 467 6.93 -19.01 10.48
CA ARG A 467 5.48 -18.77 10.47
C ARG A 467 5.13 -17.67 11.46
N TYR A 468 3.99 -17.05 11.24
CA TYR A 468 3.46 -16.04 12.15
C TYR A 468 2.79 -16.72 13.34
N ILE A 469 2.89 -16.08 14.51
CA ILE A 469 2.09 -16.52 15.64
C ILE A 469 0.64 -16.07 15.45
N GLY A 470 -0.27 -16.92 15.88
CA GLY A 470 -1.71 -16.65 15.78
C GLY A 470 -2.54 -17.65 16.56
N LYS A 471 -3.84 -17.41 16.55
CA LYS A 471 -4.85 -18.28 17.15
C LYS A 471 -5.96 -18.52 16.14
N HIS A 472 -6.32 -19.76 15.93
CA HIS A 472 -7.46 -20.12 15.08
C HIS A 472 -8.77 -19.65 15.74
N PRO A 473 -9.59 -18.78 15.11
CA PRO A 473 -10.72 -18.12 15.78
C PRO A 473 -11.82 -19.06 16.24
N THR A 474 -11.94 -20.22 15.61
CA THR A 474 -13.10 -21.10 15.73
C THR A 474 -12.90 -22.29 16.65
N ASP A 475 -11.71 -22.65 17.03
CA ASP A 475 -11.42 -23.91 17.73
C ASP A 475 -11.02 -23.78 19.20
N GLY A 476 -10.89 -22.53 19.70
CA GLY A 476 -10.49 -22.29 21.09
C GLY A 476 -9.03 -22.66 21.43
N SER A 477 -8.24 -23.06 20.43
CA SER A 477 -6.86 -23.47 20.58
C SER A 477 -5.98 -22.37 21.17
N PRO A 478 -4.90 -22.74 21.86
CA PRO A 478 -3.88 -21.77 22.25
C PRO A 478 -3.18 -21.17 21.01
N TYR A 479 -2.41 -20.11 21.24
CA TYR A 479 -1.60 -19.53 20.18
C TYR A 479 -0.53 -20.51 19.69
N SER A 480 -0.36 -20.55 18.38
CA SER A 480 0.66 -21.34 17.69
C SER A 480 1.42 -20.48 16.68
N ALA A 481 2.61 -20.94 16.31
CA ALA A 481 3.45 -20.32 15.26
C ALA A 481 3.38 -21.18 13.99
N ASP A 482 2.23 -21.19 13.31
CA ASP A 482 1.95 -22.00 12.09
C ASP A 482 1.24 -21.21 10.99
N PHE A 483 0.91 -19.94 11.21
CA PHE A 483 0.20 -19.11 10.24
C PHE A 483 1.12 -18.63 9.11
N GLN A 484 0.62 -18.68 7.90
CA GLN A 484 1.35 -18.15 6.73
C GLN A 484 1.27 -16.64 6.59
N GLY A 485 0.31 -16.00 7.23
CA GLY A 485 0.07 -14.57 7.24
C GLY A 485 -1.42 -14.24 7.39
N ALA A 486 -1.74 -12.97 7.38
CA ALA A 486 -3.11 -12.49 7.53
C ALA A 486 -3.98 -12.81 6.30
N ASP A 487 -5.26 -13.02 6.49
CA ASP A 487 -6.26 -13.03 5.42
C ASP A 487 -6.65 -11.60 4.98
N ALA A 488 -7.50 -11.49 3.97
CA ALA A 488 -7.97 -10.22 3.46
C ALA A 488 -8.70 -9.37 4.52
N GLY A 489 -9.42 -10.03 5.42
CA GLY A 489 -10.12 -9.37 6.53
C GLY A 489 -9.23 -9.05 7.72
N MET A 490 -7.99 -9.55 7.72
CA MET A 490 -7.05 -9.47 8.86
C MET A 490 -7.61 -10.12 10.14
N LYS A 491 -8.55 -11.05 9.99
CA LYS A 491 -9.28 -11.69 11.10
C LYS A 491 -9.08 -13.19 11.20
N ASN A 492 -8.09 -13.73 10.52
CA ASN A 492 -7.74 -15.16 10.62
C ASN A 492 -7.02 -15.54 11.91
N GLY A 493 -6.70 -14.57 12.78
CA GLY A 493 -6.14 -14.79 14.11
C GLY A 493 -4.66 -14.49 14.26
N CYS A 494 -3.92 -14.10 13.19
CA CYS A 494 -2.48 -13.80 13.28
C CYS A 494 -2.15 -12.30 13.23
N VAL A 495 -3.16 -11.44 13.24
CA VAL A 495 -2.96 -9.99 13.35
C VAL A 495 -3.34 -9.51 14.75
N PHE A 496 -2.50 -8.69 15.33
CA PHE A 496 -2.69 -8.10 16.65
C PHE A 496 -2.81 -6.59 16.53
N SER A 497 -3.70 -6.00 17.33
CA SER A 497 -3.58 -4.60 17.71
C SER A 497 -2.76 -4.51 18.99
N TRP A 498 -2.09 -3.39 19.18
CA TRP A 498 -1.25 -3.18 20.37
C TRP A 498 -1.44 -1.77 20.96
N GLU A 499 -1.24 -1.69 22.24
CA GLU A 499 -1.22 -0.43 22.97
C GLU A 499 -0.05 -0.40 23.95
N VAL A 500 0.50 0.79 24.18
CA VAL A 500 1.50 1.01 25.23
C VAL A 500 0.78 1.07 26.57
N VAL A 501 1.29 0.36 27.56
CA VAL A 501 0.84 0.42 28.95
C VAL A 501 1.92 1.04 29.83
N GLU A 502 1.51 1.99 30.64
CA GLU A 502 2.37 2.65 31.62
C GLU A 502 2.73 1.71 32.78
#